data_587336c0fcd8b2b92dd951d1fe15ee35
#
_entry.id   587336c0fcd8b2b92dd951d1fe15ee35
#
_cell.length_a   1.000
_cell.length_b   1.000
_cell.length_c   1.000
_cell.angle_alpha   90.00
_cell.angle_beta   90.00
_cell.angle_gamma   90.00
#
_symmetry.space_group_name_H-M   'P 1'
#
loop_
_entity.id
_entity.type
_entity.pdbx_description
1 polymer ?
#
loop_
_entity_poly.entity_id
_entity_poly.type
_entity_poly.pdbx_seq_one_letter_code
_entity_poly.pdbx_strand_id
1 'polypeptide(L)'
;NKIIPVYNDEILSEYDEVLHRPKFKVSEEQIKIILDYIKAFGIHSERVPYDGEMPDEKDRPFYEVSLSEESSFLVTGNLKHFPKTPKVVTAAQMMKILSDSL
;
A
#
# COMPACT_ATOMS: atom_id res chain seq x y z
N ASN A 1 -15.16 -9.97 -4.97
CA ASN A 1 -13.83 -9.39 -5.20
C ASN A 1 -13.19 -8.96 -3.91
N LYS A 2 -12.10 -9.61 -3.59
CA LYS A 2 -11.36 -9.30 -2.38
C LYS A 2 -10.10 -8.51 -2.72
N ILE A 3 -9.78 -7.57 -1.84
CA ILE A 3 -8.50 -6.89 -1.89
C ILE A 3 -7.54 -7.68 -1.01
N ILE A 4 -6.41 -8.08 -1.59
CA ILE A 4 -5.37 -8.79 -0.86
C ILE A 4 -4.19 -7.83 -0.70
N PRO A 5 -3.88 -7.40 0.54
CA PRO A 5 -2.75 -6.49 0.74
C PRO A 5 -1.42 -7.18 0.46
N VAL A 6 -0.49 -6.44 -0.14
CA VAL A 6 0.89 -6.87 -0.34
C VAL A 6 1.75 -5.98 0.54
N TYR A 7 2.58 -6.56 1.38
CA TYR A 7 3.30 -5.81 2.40
C TYR A 7 4.68 -6.42 2.69
N ASN A 8 5.52 -5.65 3.36
CA ASN A 8 6.70 -6.16 4.03
C ASN A 8 6.72 -5.58 5.45
N ASP A 9 7.72 -5.94 6.24
CA ASP A 9 7.80 -5.49 7.63
C ASP A 9 7.94 -3.96 7.74
N GLU A 10 8.64 -3.35 6.81
CA GLU A 10 8.84 -1.90 6.75
C GLU A 10 7.52 -1.16 6.53
N ILE A 11 6.71 -1.64 5.59
CA ILE A 11 5.38 -1.07 5.30
C ILE A 11 4.45 -1.26 6.48
N LEU A 12 4.48 -2.44 7.09
CA LEU A 12 3.62 -2.74 8.24
C LEU A 12 3.94 -1.81 9.41
N SER A 13 5.23 -1.55 9.64
CA SER A 13 5.69 -0.63 10.67
C SER A 13 5.21 0.80 10.40
N GLU A 14 5.24 1.22 9.14
CA GLU A 14 4.75 2.54 8.74
C GLU A 14 3.25 2.66 8.98
N TYR A 15 2.48 1.63 8.66
CA TYR A 15 1.03 1.63 8.93
C TYR A 15 0.75 1.74 10.43
N ASP A 16 1.52 1.01 11.24
CA ASP A 16 1.38 1.07 12.69
C ASP A 16 1.59 2.50 13.20
N GLU A 17 2.65 3.17 12.75
CA GLU A 17 2.93 4.54 13.12
C GLU A 17 1.82 5.49 12.68
N VAL A 18 1.41 5.40 11.42
CA VAL A 18 0.39 6.28 10.86
C VAL A 18 -0.95 6.13 11.58
N LEU A 19 -1.36 4.90 11.85
CA LEU A 19 -2.64 4.64 12.52
C LEU A 19 -2.68 5.15 13.95
N HIS A 20 -1.51 5.32 14.58
CA HIS A 20 -1.43 5.88 15.93
C HIS A 20 -1.54 7.40 15.96
N ARG A 21 -1.55 8.08 14.81
CA ARG A 21 -1.65 9.54 14.78
C ARG A 21 -3.03 9.98 15.29
N PRO A 22 -3.06 10.95 16.22
CA PRO A 22 -4.33 11.35 16.85
C PRO A 22 -5.43 11.79 15.89
N LYS A 23 -5.05 12.36 14.74
CA LYS A 23 -6.03 12.84 13.75
C LYS A 23 -6.91 11.73 13.18
N PHE A 24 -6.46 10.48 13.20
CA PHE A 24 -7.24 9.37 12.67
C PHE A 24 -8.21 8.77 13.68
N LYS A 25 -8.03 9.07 14.96
CA LYS A 25 -8.95 8.63 16.04
C LYS A 25 -9.23 7.13 16.01
N VAL A 26 -8.21 6.34 15.74
CA VAL A 26 -8.31 4.88 15.71
C VAL A 26 -7.82 4.34 17.05
N SER A 27 -8.59 3.45 17.68
CA SER A 27 -8.22 2.88 18.97
C SER A 27 -7.10 1.84 18.82
N GLU A 28 -6.38 1.58 19.92
CA GLU A 28 -5.36 0.53 19.95
C GLU A 28 -5.91 -0.83 19.51
N GLU A 29 -7.12 -1.14 19.93
CA GLU A 29 -7.78 -2.39 19.57
C GLU A 29 -8.06 -2.46 18.08
N GLN A 30 -8.55 -1.37 17.49
CA GLN A 30 -8.80 -1.29 16.05
C GLN A 30 -7.50 -1.41 15.24
N ILE A 31 -6.42 -0.76 15.70
CA ILE A 31 -5.12 -0.85 15.07
C ILE A 31 -4.64 -2.29 15.04
N LYS A 32 -4.75 -2.97 16.18
CA LYS A 32 -4.35 -4.38 16.27
C LYS A 32 -5.12 -5.25 15.28
N ILE A 33 -6.44 -5.04 15.18
CA ILE A 33 -7.28 -5.78 14.26
C ILE A 33 -6.83 -5.58 12.81
N ILE A 34 -6.56 -4.32 12.43
CA ILE A 34 -6.11 -3.99 11.08
C ILE A 34 -4.78 -4.65 10.75
N LEU A 35 -3.80 -4.52 11.65
CA LEU A 35 -2.47 -5.07 11.41
C LEU A 35 -2.49 -6.60 11.40
N ASP A 36 -3.26 -7.22 12.29
CA ASP A 36 -3.41 -8.67 12.33
C ASP A 36 -4.08 -9.19 11.06
N TYR A 37 -5.07 -8.46 10.53
CA TYR A 37 -5.71 -8.82 9.26
C TYR A 37 -4.70 -8.80 8.11
N ILE A 38 -3.89 -7.76 8.02
CA ILE A 38 -2.87 -7.66 6.97
C ILE A 38 -1.90 -8.83 7.04
N LYS A 39 -1.44 -9.17 8.25
CA LYS A 39 -0.51 -10.29 8.43
C LYS A 39 -1.15 -11.65 8.12
N ALA A 40 -2.43 -11.82 8.45
CA ALA A 40 -3.11 -13.09 8.27
C ALA A 40 -3.51 -13.37 6.83
N PHE A 41 -3.93 -12.34 6.10
CA PHE A 41 -4.54 -12.49 4.77
C PHE A 41 -3.75 -11.83 3.66
N GLY A 42 -2.74 -11.04 3.98
CA GLY A 42 -1.91 -10.38 2.98
C GLY A 42 -0.79 -11.27 2.47
N ILE A 43 -0.09 -10.77 1.46
CA ILE A 43 1.09 -11.41 0.90
C ILE A 43 2.31 -10.67 1.40
N HIS A 44 3.17 -11.36 2.14
CA HIS A 44 4.45 -10.81 2.58
C HIS A 44 5.44 -10.90 1.41
N SER A 45 5.95 -9.77 0.95
CA SER A 45 6.84 -9.72 -0.21
C SER A 45 8.02 -8.81 0.06
N GLU A 46 9.16 -9.16 -0.53
CA GLU A 46 10.36 -8.34 -0.43
C GLU A 46 10.33 -7.21 -1.47
N ARG A 47 11.14 -6.17 -1.22
CA ARG A 47 11.29 -5.06 -2.16
C ARG A 47 12.01 -5.54 -3.42
N VAL A 48 11.56 -5.07 -4.58
CA VAL A 48 12.27 -5.24 -5.84
C VAL A 48 12.98 -3.92 -6.13
N PRO A 49 14.30 -3.89 -6.24
CA PRO A 49 15.02 -2.64 -6.46
C PRO A 49 14.53 -1.90 -7.69
N TYR A 50 14.31 -0.60 -7.55
CA TYR A 50 13.91 0.28 -8.63
C TYR A 50 15.02 1.32 -8.83
N ASP A 51 15.64 1.31 -10.00
CA ASP A 51 16.78 2.20 -10.31
C ASP A 51 16.37 3.60 -10.76
N GLY A 52 15.09 3.80 -11.03
CA GLY A 52 14.60 5.08 -11.49
C GLY A 52 14.47 6.12 -10.38
N GLU A 53 14.16 7.33 -10.78
CA GLU A 53 13.94 8.42 -9.84
C GLU A 53 12.60 8.27 -9.14
N MET A 54 12.58 8.57 -7.84
CA MET A 54 11.36 8.67 -7.05
C MET A 54 11.10 10.15 -6.79
N PRO A 55 9.91 10.64 -7.10
CA PRO A 55 9.55 12.02 -6.71
C PRO A 55 9.66 12.25 -5.20
N ASP A 56 9.40 11.22 -4.40
CA ASP A 56 9.59 11.26 -2.95
C ASP A 56 10.28 9.97 -2.51
N GLU A 57 11.52 10.11 -2.05
CA GLU A 57 12.32 8.94 -1.65
C GLU A 57 11.73 8.18 -0.47
N LYS A 58 10.94 8.84 0.38
CA LYS A 58 10.30 8.18 1.52
C LYS A 58 9.31 7.11 1.07
N ASP A 59 8.81 7.23 -0.13
CA ASP A 59 7.80 6.32 -0.67
C ASP A 59 8.39 5.20 -1.53
N ARG A 60 9.71 5.19 -1.70
CA ARG A 60 10.39 4.13 -2.46
C ARG A 60 10.07 2.71 -1.95
N PRO A 61 10.04 2.46 -0.61
CA PRO A 61 9.69 1.12 -0.14
C PRO A 61 8.34 0.62 -0.62
N PHE A 62 7.34 1.49 -0.64
CA PHE A 62 5.99 1.13 -1.10
C PHE A 62 5.99 0.77 -2.57
N TYR A 63 6.65 1.57 -3.38
CA TYR A 63 6.73 1.32 -4.81
C TYR A 63 7.48 0.02 -5.11
N GLU A 64 8.61 -0.20 -4.45
CA GLU A 64 9.43 -1.38 -4.66
C GLU A 64 8.72 -2.66 -4.22
N VAL A 65 7.93 -2.62 -3.15
CA VAL A 65 7.11 -3.78 -2.77
C VAL A 65 6.04 -4.05 -3.82
N SER A 66 5.44 -3.00 -4.39
CA SER A 66 4.43 -3.19 -5.44
C SER A 66 4.99 -3.87 -6.67
N LEU A 67 6.29 -3.70 -6.94
CA LEU A 67 6.94 -4.35 -8.08
C LEU A 67 7.13 -5.85 -7.90
N SER A 68 7.04 -6.35 -6.66
CA SER A 68 7.17 -7.78 -6.39
C SER A 68 5.98 -8.59 -6.88
N GLU A 69 4.83 -7.94 -7.04
CA GLU A 69 3.61 -8.57 -7.55
C GLU A 69 3.18 -7.81 -8.79
N GLU A 70 3.44 -8.39 -9.94
CA GLU A 70 3.26 -7.73 -11.24
C GLU A 70 1.85 -7.20 -11.46
N SER A 71 0.84 -7.95 -11.05
CA SER A 71 -0.55 -7.55 -11.23
C SER A 71 -1.13 -6.73 -10.09
N SER A 72 -0.31 -6.35 -9.11
CA SER A 72 -0.79 -5.52 -7.99
C SER A 72 -0.90 -4.05 -8.40
N PHE A 73 -1.68 -3.32 -7.61
CA PHE A 73 -1.79 -1.87 -7.73
C PHE A 73 -1.25 -1.21 -6.47
N LEU A 74 -0.66 -0.03 -6.63
CA LEU A 74 -0.30 0.82 -5.51
C LEU A 74 -1.34 1.93 -5.42
N VAL A 75 -2.13 1.93 -4.35
CA VAL A 75 -3.20 2.91 -4.14
C VAL A 75 -2.68 4.04 -3.28
N THR A 76 -2.77 5.27 -3.75
CA THR A 76 -2.23 6.42 -3.04
C THR A 76 -3.13 7.65 -3.18
N GLY A 77 -3.10 8.50 -2.17
CA GLY A 77 -3.72 9.83 -2.25
C GLY A 77 -2.82 10.88 -2.92
N ASN A 78 -1.57 10.51 -3.23
CA ASN A 78 -0.57 11.44 -3.77
C ASN A 78 0.15 10.85 -4.98
N LEU A 79 -0.50 10.87 -6.13
CA LEU A 79 0.11 10.35 -7.36
C LEU A 79 1.46 11.00 -7.66
N LYS A 80 1.65 12.25 -7.25
CA LYS A 80 2.88 13.02 -7.49
C LYS A 80 4.11 12.43 -6.78
N HIS A 81 3.89 11.62 -5.74
CA HIS A 81 4.98 11.03 -4.96
C HIS A 81 5.57 9.78 -5.63
N PHE A 82 4.96 9.31 -6.71
CA PHE A 82 5.34 8.05 -7.35
C PHE A 82 5.61 8.23 -8.84
N PRO A 83 6.38 7.31 -9.44
CA PRO A 83 6.52 7.30 -10.90
C PRO A 83 5.17 7.16 -11.58
N LYS A 84 5.02 7.77 -12.73
CA LYS A 84 3.78 7.68 -13.52
C LYS A 84 3.72 6.35 -14.22
N THR A 85 2.91 5.44 -13.69
CA THR A 85 2.66 4.14 -14.31
C THR A 85 1.20 3.76 -14.09
N PRO A 86 0.62 2.89 -14.93
CA PRO A 86 -0.76 2.43 -14.74
C PRO A 86 -0.98 1.69 -13.42
N LYS A 87 0.08 1.19 -12.81
CA LYS A 87 0.02 0.46 -11.54
C LYS A 87 -0.25 1.39 -10.35
N VAL A 88 0.11 2.67 -10.44
CA VAL A 88 -0.09 3.64 -9.36
C VAL A 88 -1.42 4.38 -9.60
N VAL A 89 -2.35 4.19 -8.68
CA VAL A 89 -3.72 4.64 -8.85
C VAL A 89 -4.24 5.33 -7.59
N THR A 90 -5.30 6.11 -7.75
CA THR A 90 -6.05 6.67 -6.62
C THR A 90 -7.05 5.62 -6.11
N ALA A 91 -7.62 5.89 -4.92
CA ALA A 91 -8.68 5.03 -4.38
C ALA A 91 -9.89 4.99 -5.33
N ALA A 92 -10.26 6.13 -5.92
CA ALA A 92 -11.38 6.18 -6.87
C ALA A 92 -11.09 5.34 -8.11
N GLN A 93 -9.88 5.43 -8.65
CA GLN A 93 -9.48 4.61 -9.79
C GLN A 93 -9.48 3.13 -9.45
N MET A 94 -9.03 2.76 -8.25
CA MET A 94 -9.04 1.37 -7.80
C MET A 94 -10.47 0.83 -7.69
N MET A 95 -11.38 1.63 -7.17
CA MET A 95 -12.79 1.24 -7.07
C MET A 95 -13.41 1.00 -8.44
N LYS A 96 -13.04 1.83 -9.43
CA LYS A 96 -13.50 1.64 -10.80
C LYS A 96 -12.97 0.33 -11.40
N ILE A 97 -11.69 0.04 -11.18
CA ILE A 97 -11.07 -1.20 -11.66
C ILE A 97 -11.80 -2.41 -11.07
N LEU A 98 -12.06 -2.38 -9.76
CA LEU A 98 -12.79 -3.47 -9.09
C LEU A 98 -14.20 -3.62 -9.63
N SER A 99 -14.88 -2.50 -9.87
CA SER A 99 -16.23 -2.49 -10.42
C SER A 99 -16.28 -3.08 -11.84
N ASP A 100 -15.31 -2.73 -12.67
CA ASP A 100 -15.23 -3.21 -14.05
C ASP A 100 -14.87 -4.70 -14.13
N SER A 101 -14.35 -5.27 -13.03
CA SER A 101 -13.97 -6.69 -12.97
C SER A 101 -15.13 -7.62 -12.56
N LEU A 102 -16.26 -7.06 -12.18
CA LEU A 102 -17.40 -7.86 -11.69
C LEU A 102 -18.14 -8.56 -12.83
#